data_23d9da9e34059a2b618bf21565a30c92
#
_entry.id   23d9da9e34059a2b618bf21565a30c92
#
_cell.length_a   1.000
_cell.length_b   1.000
_cell.length_c   1.000
_cell.angle_alpha   90.00
_cell.angle_beta   90.00
_cell.angle_gamma   90.00
#
_symmetry.space_group_name_H-M   'P 1'
#
loop_
_entity.id
_entity.type
_entity.pdbx_description
1 polymer ?
#
loop_
_entity_poly.entity_id
_entity_poly.type
_entity_poly.pdbx_seq_one_letter_code
_entity_poly.pdbx_strand_id
1 'polypeptide(L)'
;MKTKEKPQKQPNSRRDFIKKSAIGLATFTIVPRYVMGGQGYLAPSDKLTKAVIGVGGMGRGHFEYEGTQVVAICDVDQNHLKQAAAMLDKGVKTFSDYRELIQLPEVDIVHIATPPHWHGIMAVDAANAGKDIWCEKPMTHTIGEGKRVVEAVKQHGRMFRLNTWFRFKDTFYGMGTTVKPIKKLVDSGMLGWPLKVTVSKHTGYDWKFYWVGKDHLEPQPVPPELDYNAWLGPAPYKPYNAHRVHQTFRGYWDYDGGGLSDMGQHYIDPIQYFLGKDDTNPISVEVDAPQQHTDAVGIWRRITYTYADGCQIILDGEGKDANVPYIEGPKGKLYPGFKSDIPDLERKLAQFPDPDPEIVEFSESVRTRKRFALNEENGHRSCNIVNIGLAALRLGRSLKFDPVKQEFIDDEAANRLINPIMRAPFSI
;
A
#
# COMPACT_ATOMS: atom_id res chain seq x y z
N MET A 1 12.93 -45.91 -85.54
CA MET A 1 13.13 -45.27 -84.22
C MET A 1 12.05 -44.20 -84.01
N LYS A 2 11.07 -44.45 -83.14
CA LYS A 2 10.03 -43.48 -82.81
C LYS A 2 10.31 -42.94 -81.42
N THR A 3 10.66 -41.66 -81.35
CA THR A 3 10.87 -40.90 -80.12
C THR A 3 9.52 -40.62 -79.45
N LYS A 4 9.36 -41.05 -78.16
CA LYS A 4 8.21 -40.74 -77.35
C LYS A 4 8.39 -39.38 -76.71
N GLU A 5 7.55 -38.39 -77.02
CA GLU A 5 7.38 -37.12 -76.32
C GLU A 5 6.81 -37.32 -74.98
N LYS A 6 7.34 -36.63 -73.90
CA LYS A 6 6.81 -36.56 -72.57
C LYS A 6 5.68 -35.55 -72.55
N PRO A 7 4.59 -35.79 -71.84
CA PRO A 7 3.49 -34.82 -71.71
C PRO A 7 3.91 -33.63 -70.83
N GLN A 8 3.70 -32.40 -71.33
CA GLN A 8 3.84 -31.13 -70.58
C GLN A 8 2.81 -31.05 -69.48
N LYS A 9 3.24 -30.76 -68.22
CA LYS A 9 2.39 -30.42 -67.15
C LYS A 9 1.73 -29.06 -67.41
N GLN A 10 0.43 -29.01 -67.50
CA GLN A 10 -0.35 -27.75 -67.52
C GLN A 10 -0.23 -27.04 -66.20
N PRO A 11 -0.15 -25.68 -66.19
CA PRO A 11 -0.12 -24.92 -64.94
C PRO A 11 -1.41 -25.03 -64.17
N ASN A 12 -1.30 -25.26 -62.87
CA ASN A 12 -2.45 -25.35 -61.94
C ASN A 12 -3.37 -24.16 -62.11
N SER A 13 -4.66 -24.41 -62.41
CA SER A 13 -5.65 -23.35 -62.57
C SER A 13 -5.89 -22.64 -61.25
N ARG A 14 -6.23 -21.35 -61.29
CA ARG A 14 -6.63 -20.54 -60.11
C ARG A 14 -7.72 -21.27 -59.28
N ARG A 15 -8.54 -22.08 -59.90
CA ARG A 15 -9.62 -22.85 -59.28
C ARG A 15 -9.08 -23.97 -58.40
N ASP A 16 -7.97 -24.64 -58.77
CA ASP A 16 -7.31 -25.69 -57.98
C ASP A 16 -6.54 -25.12 -56.79
N PHE A 17 -5.96 -23.94 -56.95
CA PHE A 17 -5.35 -23.22 -55.87
C PHE A 17 -6.40 -22.82 -54.79
N ILE A 18 -7.54 -22.27 -55.21
CA ILE A 18 -8.65 -21.87 -54.29
C ILE A 18 -9.23 -23.10 -53.61
N LYS A 19 -9.41 -24.22 -54.28
CA LYS A 19 -9.89 -25.46 -53.65
C LYS A 19 -8.90 -26.04 -52.63
N LYS A 20 -7.61 -26.01 -52.93
CA LYS A 20 -6.59 -26.46 -51.97
C LYS A 20 -6.40 -25.49 -50.79
N SER A 21 -6.57 -24.21 -51.00
CA SER A 21 -6.58 -23.20 -49.90
C SER A 21 -7.85 -23.29 -49.02
N ALA A 22 -8.99 -23.63 -49.60
CA ALA A 22 -10.24 -23.82 -48.85
C ALA A 22 -10.25 -25.10 -47.95
N ILE A 23 -9.51 -26.13 -48.35
CA ILE A 23 -9.35 -27.34 -47.53
C ILE A 23 -8.32 -27.13 -46.40
N GLY A 24 -7.33 -26.25 -46.61
CA GLY A 24 -6.38 -25.86 -45.56
C GLY A 24 -6.92 -24.92 -44.50
N LEU A 25 -8.08 -24.27 -44.73
CA LEU A 25 -8.74 -23.35 -43.79
C LEU A 25 -9.81 -24.00 -42.92
N ALA A 26 -10.03 -25.31 -43.03
CA ALA A 26 -11.08 -26.01 -42.28
C ALA A 26 -10.61 -26.71 -40.99
N THR A 27 -9.39 -26.43 -40.52
CA THR A 27 -9.08 -26.67 -39.10
C THR A 27 -9.54 -25.45 -38.30
N PHE A 28 -10.84 -25.44 -37.98
CA PHE A 28 -11.35 -24.55 -36.93
C PHE A 28 -10.67 -24.95 -35.63
N THR A 29 -9.59 -24.28 -35.29
CA THR A 29 -9.08 -24.31 -33.93
C THR A 29 -10.13 -23.57 -33.09
N ILE A 30 -10.97 -24.29 -32.38
CA ILE A 30 -11.86 -23.69 -31.36
C ILE A 30 -10.90 -23.19 -30.27
N VAL A 31 -10.51 -21.91 -30.36
CA VAL A 31 -9.77 -21.24 -29.31
C VAL A 31 -10.79 -20.96 -28.20
N PRO A 32 -10.64 -21.52 -27.02
CA PRO A 32 -11.57 -21.29 -25.94
C PRO A 32 -11.71 -19.78 -25.67
N ARG A 33 -12.90 -19.34 -25.31
CA ARG A 33 -13.23 -17.92 -25.13
C ARG A 33 -12.33 -17.22 -24.10
N TYR A 34 -11.86 -17.94 -23.08
CA TYR A 34 -10.92 -17.44 -22.07
C TYR A 34 -9.51 -17.15 -22.63
N VAL A 35 -9.16 -17.68 -23.80
CA VAL A 35 -7.88 -17.40 -24.49
C VAL A 35 -8.00 -16.18 -25.40
N MET A 36 -9.20 -15.92 -25.94
CA MET A 36 -9.44 -14.84 -26.92
C MET A 36 -9.84 -13.52 -26.28
N GLY A 37 -10.17 -13.51 -24.98
CA GLY A 37 -10.77 -12.33 -24.36
C GLY A 37 -12.19 -12.04 -24.84
N GLY A 38 -12.83 -10.99 -24.35
CA GLY A 38 -14.16 -10.55 -24.71
C GLY A 38 -14.99 -10.23 -23.48
N GLN A 39 -16.27 -9.89 -23.66
CA GLN A 39 -17.13 -9.45 -22.56
C GLN A 39 -17.10 -10.43 -21.38
N GLY A 40 -16.48 -10.05 -20.28
CA GLY A 40 -16.30 -10.86 -19.06
C GLY A 40 -15.03 -11.74 -19.01
N TYR A 41 -14.14 -11.69 -20.02
CA TYR A 41 -12.89 -12.46 -20.03
C TYR A 41 -11.72 -11.64 -20.58
N LEU A 42 -10.67 -11.50 -19.77
CA LEU A 42 -9.38 -10.96 -20.20
C LEU A 42 -8.54 -12.10 -20.79
N ALA A 43 -8.04 -11.93 -22.02
CA ALA A 43 -7.06 -12.88 -22.56
C ALA A 43 -5.79 -12.90 -21.68
N PRO A 44 -5.11 -14.04 -21.51
CA PRO A 44 -3.85 -14.10 -20.77
C PRO A 44 -2.82 -13.09 -21.24
N SER A 45 -2.76 -12.82 -22.56
CA SER A 45 -1.89 -11.81 -23.18
C SER A 45 -2.23 -10.37 -22.79
N ASP A 46 -3.43 -10.13 -22.32
CA ASP A 46 -3.91 -8.78 -21.98
C ASP A 46 -3.84 -8.51 -20.47
N LYS A 47 -3.42 -9.51 -19.67
CA LYS A 47 -3.16 -9.32 -18.25
C LYS A 47 -1.88 -8.51 -18.06
N LEU A 48 -1.91 -7.56 -17.12
CA LEU A 48 -0.70 -6.88 -16.68
C LEU A 48 0.22 -7.84 -15.93
N THR A 49 1.49 -7.76 -16.18
CA THR A 49 2.47 -8.59 -15.51
C THR A 49 2.92 -7.95 -14.20
N LYS A 50 2.95 -8.75 -13.15
CA LYS A 50 3.29 -8.31 -11.81
C LYS A 50 4.50 -9.06 -11.28
N ALA A 51 5.45 -8.32 -10.70
CA ALA A 51 6.51 -8.86 -9.87
C ALA A 51 6.26 -8.53 -8.40
N VAL A 52 6.58 -9.45 -7.48
CA VAL A 52 6.36 -9.26 -6.04
C VAL A 52 7.69 -9.34 -5.29
N ILE A 53 8.00 -8.28 -4.53
CA ILE A 53 9.19 -8.18 -3.68
C ILE A 53 8.75 -8.32 -2.22
N GLY A 54 9.35 -9.28 -1.49
CA GLY A 54 8.89 -9.65 -0.15
C GLY A 54 7.73 -10.63 -0.22
N VAL A 55 8.05 -11.93 -0.31
CA VAL A 55 7.04 -12.99 -0.44
C VAL A 55 6.83 -13.78 0.86
N GLY A 56 6.92 -13.07 1.99
CA GLY A 56 6.42 -13.53 3.27
C GLY A 56 4.89 -13.65 3.30
N GLY A 57 4.26 -13.42 4.47
CA GLY A 57 2.80 -13.58 4.60
C GLY A 57 1.99 -12.69 3.66
N MET A 58 2.23 -11.37 3.70
CA MET A 58 1.43 -10.39 2.93
C MET A 58 1.66 -10.49 1.43
N GLY A 59 2.92 -10.56 0.97
CA GLY A 59 3.20 -10.64 -0.47
C GLY A 59 2.55 -11.84 -1.15
N ARG A 60 2.53 -13.01 -0.49
CA ARG A 60 1.82 -14.21 -0.98
C ARG A 60 0.31 -14.03 -0.99
N GLY A 61 -0.25 -13.33 -0.02
CA GLY A 61 -1.69 -13.05 0.05
C GLY A 61 -2.23 -12.19 -1.10
N HIS A 62 -1.34 -11.54 -1.84
CA HIS A 62 -1.69 -10.67 -2.97
C HIS A 62 -1.22 -11.19 -4.34
N PHE A 63 -0.91 -12.48 -4.47
CA PHE A 63 -0.56 -13.07 -5.78
C PHE A 63 -1.73 -12.98 -6.75
N GLU A 64 -2.93 -13.31 -6.29
CA GLU A 64 -4.15 -13.17 -7.06
C GLU A 64 -4.67 -11.73 -6.99
N TYR A 65 -4.74 -11.08 -8.12
CA TYR A 65 -5.38 -9.78 -8.28
C TYR A 65 -5.94 -9.66 -9.69
N GLU A 66 -7.18 -9.18 -9.78
CA GLU A 66 -7.90 -9.12 -11.05
C GLU A 66 -7.13 -8.33 -12.13
N GLY A 67 -7.06 -8.91 -13.31
CA GLY A 67 -6.36 -8.31 -14.45
C GLY A 67 -4.84 -8.37 -14.40
N THR A 68 -4.24 -9.10 -13.44
CA THR A 68 -2.78 -9.28 -13.33
C THR A 68 -2.36 -10.74 -13.33
N GLN A 69 -1.09 -10.99 -13.59
CA GLN A 69 -0.42 -12.30 -13.41
C GLN A 69 0.97 -12.10 -12.83
N VAL A 70 1.37 -12.95 -11.89
CA VAL A 70 2.72 -12.92 -11.31
C VAL A 70 3.69 -13.60 -12.26
N VAL A 71 4.78 -12.89 -12.62
CA VAL A 71 5.84 -13.39 -13.53
C VAL A 71 7.20 -13.49 -12.84
N ALA A 72 7.40 -12.77 -11.75
CA ALA A 72 8.64 -12.79 -10.96
C ALA A 72 8.37 -12.56 -9.49
N ILE A 73 9.21 -13.15 -8.63
CA ILE A 73 9.18 -12.98 -7.17
C ILE A 73 10.59 -12.79 -6.62
N CYS A 74 10.70 -12.03 -5.52
CA CYS A 74 11.98 -11.80 -4.84
C CYS A 74 11.81 -11.86 -3.32
N ASP A 75 12.73 -12.53 -2.65
CA ASP A 75 12.88 -12.49 -1.18
C ASP A 75 14.33 -12.80 -0.81
N VAL A 76 14.80 -12.23 0.30
CA VAL A 76 16.13 -12.48 0.86
C VAL A 76 16.17 -13.72 1.77
N ASP A 77 15.00 -14.30 2.08
CA ASP A 77 14.83 -15.55 2.78
C ASP A 77 14.46 -16.66 1.79
N GLN A 78 15.36 -17.65 1.66
CA GLN A 78 15.20 -18.75 0.70
C GLN A 78 14.01 -19.68 1.04
N ASN A 79 13.60 -19.74 2.30
CA ASN A 79 12.42 -20.50 2.71
C ASN A 79 11.14 -19.78 2.24
N HIS A 80 11.06 -18.46 2.38
CA HIS A 80 9.96 -17.67 1.85
C HIS A 80 9.87 -17.81 0.33
N LEU A 81 11.00 -17.65 -0.36
CA LEU A 81 11.07 -17.73 -1.82
C LEU A 81 10.62 -19.10 -2.32
N LYS A 82 11.10 -20.19 -1.71
CA LYS A 82 10.72 -21.56 -2.06
C LYS A 82 9.23 -21.84 -1.82
N GLN A 83 8.69 -21.40 -0.68
CA GLN A 83 7.27 -21.54 -0.37
C GLN A 83 6.39 -20.76 -1.36
N ALA A 84 6.79 -19.54 -1.68
CA ALA A 84 6.07 -18.68 -2.63
C ALA A 84 6.09 -19.26 -4.06
N ALA A 85 7.25 -19.72 -4.53
CA ALA A 85 7.37 -20.35 -5.85
C ALA A 85 6.52 -21.60 -6.01
N ALA A 86 6.31 -22.38 -4.94
CA ALA A 86 5.46 -23.57 -4.94
C ALA A 86 3.96 -23.25 -5.10
N MET A 87 3.55 -21.99 -4.86
CA MET A 87 2.14 -21.54 -5.01
C MET A 87 1.84 -20.97 -6.41
N LEU A 88 2.87 -20.80 -7.25
CA LEU A 88 2.77 -20.13 -8.53
C LEU A 88 2.99 -21.10 -9.70
N ASP A 89 2.59 -20.67 -10.89
CA ASP A 89 2.77 -21.44 -12.11
C ASP A 89 4.26 -21.70 -12.41
N LYS A 90 4.54 -22.83 -13.09
CA LYS A 90 5.87 -23.13 -13.60
C LYS A 90 6.33 -22.05 -14.58
N GLY A 91 7.50 -21.48 -14.34
CA GLY A 91 8.08 -20.43 -15.19
C GLY A 91 8.15 -19.05 -14.54
N VAL A 92 7.57 -18.87 -13.35
CA VAL A 92 7.78 -17.66 -12.54
C VAL A 92 9.25 -17.56 -12.14
N LYS A 93 9.89 -16.42 -12.44
CA LYS A 93 11.31 -16.17 -12.14
C LYS A 93 11.48 -15.86 -10.65
N THR A 94 12.60 -16.32 -10.06
CA THR A 94 12.91 -16.10 -8.65
C THR A 94 14.22 -15.34 -8.49
N PHE A 95 14.25 -14.38 -7.57
CA PHE A 95 15.41 -13.51 -7.32
C PHE A 95 15.66 -13.37 -5.81
N SER A 96 16.92 -13.16 -5.45
CA SER A 96 17.32 -12.75 -4.09
C SER A 96 17.64 -11.25 -4.02
N ASP A 97 17.89 -10.60 -5.15
CA ASP A 97 18.10 -9.17 -5.28
C ASP A 97 16.97 -8.54 -6.11
N TYR A 98 16.20 -7.63 -5.48
CA TYR A 98 15.08 -6.96 -6.15
C TYR A 98 15.54 -6.08 -7.34
N ARG A 99 16.79 -5.60 -7.32
CA ARG A 99 17.34 -4.75 -8.37
C ARG A 99 17.45 -5.49 -9.71
N GLU A 100 17.67 -6.79 -9.68
CA GLU A 100 17.61 -7.63 -10.89
C GLU A 100 16.19 -7.80 -11.39
N LEU A 101 15.24 -8.00 -10.47
CA LEU A 101 13.83 -8.18 -10.78
C LEU A 101 13.21 -6.95 -11.46
N ILE A 102 13.48 -5.73 -10.95
CA ILE A 102 12.90 -4.50 -11.51
C ILE A 102 13.44 -4.17 -12.90
N GLN A 103 14.59 -4.74 -13.34
CA GLN A 103 15.12 -4.57 -14.69
C GLN A 103 14.44 -5.46 -15.73
N LEU A 104 13.58 -6.39 -15.33
CA LEU A 104 12.88 -7.26 -16.28
C LEU A 104 11.95 -6.43 -17.18
N PRO A 105 12.15 -6.46 -18.52
CA PRO A 105 11.35 -5.65 -19.43
C PRO A 105 9.88 -6.07 -19.46
N GLU A 106 9.60 -7.34 -19.19
CA GLU A 106 8.25 -7.90 -19.17
C GLU A 106 7.44 -7.55 -17.90
N VAL A 107 8.01 -6.87 -16.92
CA VAL A 107 7.28 -6.48 -15.68
C VAL A 107 6.63 -5.12 -15.87
N ASP A 108 5.30 -5.07 -15.72
CA ASP A 108 4.51 -3.83 -15.73
C ASP A 108 4.41 -3.22 -14.32
N ILE A 109 4.10 -4.06 -13.31
CA ILE A 109 3.81 -3.64 -11.93
C ILE A 109 4.80 -4.31 -10.98
N VAL A 110 5.41 -3.51 -10.11
CA VAL A 110 6.20 -3.99 -8.96
C VAL A 110 5.37 -3.85 -7.70
N HIS A 111 5.06 -4.98 -7.06
CA HIS A 111 4.40 -5.04 -5.76
C HIS A 111 5.43 -5.16 -4.66
N ILE A 112 5.51 -4.16 -3.77
CA ILE A 112 6.45 -4.06 -2.65
C ILE A 112 5.72 -4.46 -1.37
N ALA A 113 6.11 -5.60 -0.78
CA ALA A 113 5.52 -6.18 0.43
C ALA A 113 6.59 -6.57 1.47
N THR A 114 7.67 -5.84 1.46
CA THR A 114 8.81 -5.95 2.40
C THR A 114 8.50 -5.28 3.74
N PRO A 115 9.40 -5.32 4.74
CA PRO A 115 9.30 -4.42 5.89
C PRO A 115 9.41 -2.93 5.49
N PRO A 116 8.76 -2.01 6.23
CA PRO A 116 8.61 -0.60 5.86
C PRO A 116 9.91 0.16 5.58
N HIS A 117 11.01 -0.18 6.26
CA HIS A 117 12.31 0.47 6.03
C HIS A 117 12.88 0.27 4.62
N TRP A 118 12.29 -0.63 3.84
CA TRP A 118 12.63 -0.87 2.44
C TRP A 118 11.69 -0.18 1.44
N HIS A 119 10.47 0.20 1.85
CA HIS A 119 9.42 0.66 0.94
C HIS A 119 9.85 1.87 0.11
N GLY A 120 10.45 2.89 0.76
CA GLY A 120 10.86 4.13 0.10
C GLY A 120 11.85 3.89 -1.04
N ILE A 121 12.97 3.22 -0.74
CA ILE A 121 14.02 2.93 -1.75
C ILE A 121 13.46 2.09 -2.89
N MET A 122 12.76 0.99 -2.58
CA MET A 122 12.24 0.10 -3.61
C MET A 122 11.20 0.79 -4.50
N ALA A 123 10.38 1.70 -3.94
CA ALA A 123 9.41 2.46 -4.73
C ALA A 123 10.10 3.47 -5.68
N VAL A 124 11.15 4.16 -5.21
CA VAL A 124 11.94 5.08 -6.04
C VAL A 124 12.65 4.31 -7.15
N ASP A 125 13.32 3.19 -6.82
CA ASP A 125 14.02 2.37 -7.80
C ASP A 125 13.07 1.78 -8.86
N ALA A 126 11.88 1.33 -8.44
CA ALA A 126 10.86 0.84 -9.36
C ALA A 126 10.35 1.95 -10.30
N ALA A 127 10.12 3.18 -9.79
CA ALA A 127 9.76 4.33 -10.61
C ALA A 127 10.84 4.67 -11.62
N ASN A 128 12.12 4.71 -11.19
CA ASN A 128 13.28 4.96 -12.06
C ASN A 128 13.44 3.88 -13.15
N ALA A 129 13.09 2.63 -12.83
CA ALA A 129 13.07 1.52 -13.80
C ALA A 129 11.82 1.53 -14.71
N GLY A 130 10.95 2.54 -14.60
CA GLY A 130 9.77 2.71 -15.44
C GLY A 130 8.59 1.79 -15.07
N LYS A 131 8.57 1.23 -13.87
CA LYS A 131 7.52 0.33 -13.39
C LYS A 131 6.41 1.08 -12.67
N ASP A 132 5.16 0.62 -12.82
CA ASP A 132 4.06 1.04 -11.98
C ASP A 132 4.15 0.33 -10.61
N ILE A 133 3.68 0.97 -9.55
CA ILE A 133 4.03 0.58 -8.18
C ILE A 133 2.78 0.25 -7.38
N TRP A 134 2.78 -0.92 -6.76
CA TRP A 134 1.86 -1.28 -5.70
C TRP A 134 2.65 -1.45 -4.42
N CYS A 135 2.47 -0.56 -3.46
CA CYS A 135 3.21 -0.56 -2.20
C CYS A 135 2.32 -0.95 -1.04
N GLU A 136 2.80 -1.82 -0.15
CA GLU A 136 2.14 -2.09 1.12
C GLU A 136 2.25 -0.89 2.07
N LYS A 137 1.32 -0.81 3.01
CA LYS A 137 1.35 0.18 4.10
C LYS A 137 2.32 -0.26 5.23
N PRO A 138 2.84 0.70 6.00
CA PRO A 138 2.85 2.14 5.75
C PRO A 138 3.65 2.46 4.48
N MET A 139 3.24 3.51 3.77
CA MET A 139 3.85 3.85 2.47
C MET A 139 5.38 3.95 2.55
N THR A 140 5.89 4.58 3.60
CA THR A 140 7.32 4.75 3.86
C THR A 140 7.59 4.76 5.36
N HIS A 141 8.84 4.50 5.72
CA HIS A 141 9.30 4.52 7.10
C HIS A 141 9.52 5.94 7.62
N THR A 142 9.80 6.91 6.74
CA THR A 142 10.04 8.30 7.10
C THR A 142 9.32 9.28 6.17
N ILE A 143 9.15 10.53 6.64
CA ILE A 143 8.56 11.63 5.84
C ILE A 143 9.43 11.93 4.61
N GLY A 144 10.75 11.93 4.77
CA GLY A 144 11.69 12.23 3.69
C GLY A 144 11.63 11.19 2.56
N GLU A 145 11.58 9.91 2.91
CA GLU A 145 11.37 8.84 1.93
C GLU A 145 10.07 9.07 1.14
N GLY A 146 8.99 9.41 1.82
CA GLY A 146 7.70 9.68 1.17
C GLY A 146 7.75 10.83 0.17
N LYS A 147 8.47 11.92 0.49
CA LYS A 147 8.73 13.03 -0.45
C LYS A 147 9.43 12.53 -1.71
N ARG A 148 10.47 11.69 -1.56
CA ARG A 148 11.22 11.11 -2.68
C ARG A 148 10.39 10.18 -3.56
N VAL A 149 9.52 9.36 -2.94
CA VAL A 149 8.61 8.50 -3.69
C VAL A 149 7.64 9.33 -4.54
N VAL A 150 7.01 10.36 -3.95
CA VAL A 150 6.11 11.28 -4.68
C VAL A 150 6.84 11.94 -5.85
N GLU A 151 8.05 12.43 -5.63
CA GLU A 151 8.88 13.06 -6.66
C GLU A 151 9.20 12.09 -7.80
N ALA A 152 9.69 10.88 -7.49
CA ALA A 152 10.07 9.87 -8.48
C ALA A 152 8.85 9.38 -9.29
N VAL A 153 7.72 9.10 -8.64
CA VAL A 153 6.49 8.67 -9.32
C VAL A 153 6.02 9.73 -10.31
N LYS A 154 6.02 11.01 -9.92
CA LYS A 154 5.66 12.14 -10.79
C LYS A 154 6.64 12.31 -11.94
N GLN A 155 7.94 12.33 -11.63
CA GLN A 155 8.99 12.52 -12.63
C GLN A 155 8.95 11.49 -13.75
N HIS A 156 8.67 10.23 -13.40
CA HIS A 156 8.61 9.13 -14.36
C HIS A 156 7.20 8.82 -14.87
N GLY A 157 6.18 9.58 -14.43
CA GLY A 157 4.78 9.41 -14.85
C GLY A 157 4.24 8.02 -14.53
N ARG A 158 4.62 7.45 -13.38
CA ARG A 158 4.18 6.09 -12.98
C ARG A 158 2.86 6.14 -12.23
N MET A 159 2.13 5.02 -12.27
CA MET A 159 0.95 4.85 -11.43
C MET A 159 1.38 4.24 -10.10
N PHE A 160 0.81 4.76 -9.03
CA PHE A 160 1.09 4.29 -7.68
C PHE A 160 -0.20 3.89 -6.98
N ARG A 161 -0.15 2.77 -6.28
CA ARG A 161 -1.20 2.31 -5.37
C ARG A 161 -0.60 2.03 -4.01
N LEU A 162 -1.12 2.69 -2.98
CA LEU A 162 -0.91 2.28 -1.60
C LEU A 162 -1.95 1.21 -1.21
N ASN A 163 -1.53 0.17 -0.52
CA ASN A 163 -2.43 -0.92 -0.13
C ASN A 163 -3.01 -0.70 1.26
N THR A 164 -4.11 0.04 1.34
CA THR A 164 -5.02 0.02 2.50
C THR A 164 -6.37 -0.56 2.09
N TRP A 165 -7.21 -0.96 3.06
CA TRP A 165 -8.46 -1.65 2.73
C TRP A 165 -9.67 -0.73 2.71
N PHE A 166 -9.75 0.26 3.61
CA PHE A 166 -11.00 0.92 3.97
C PHE A 166 -11.40 2.09 3.07
N ARG A 167 -10.52 2.61 2.25
CA ARG A 167 -10.88 3.66 1.29
C ARG A 167 -11.74 3.14 0.13
N PHE A 168 -11.68 1.85 -0.18
CA PHE A 168 -12.24 1.29 -1.41
C PHE A 168 -13.59 0.60 -1.22
N LYS A 169 -13.58 -0.72 -1.16
CA LYS A 169 -14.77 -1.57 -1.21
C LYS A 169 -15.14 -2.15 0.15
N ASP A 170 -14.17 -2.24 1.06
CA ASP A 170 -14.38 -2.95 2.30
C ASP A 170 -15.22 -2.14 3.28
N THR A 171 -16.02 -2.85 4.06
CA THR A 171 -16.75 -2.24 5.17
C THR A 171 -15.76 -1.72 6.19
N PHE A 172 -15.92 -0.45 6.55
CA PHE A 172 -15.08 0.21 7.54
C PHE A 172 -15.32 -0.39 8.92
N TYR A 173 -14.27 -0.74 9.64
CA TYR A 173 -14.36 -1.45 10.92
C TYR A 173 -15.33 -0.80 11.88
N GLY A 174 -16.22 -1.62 12.46
CA GLY A 174 -17.20 -1.18 13.44
C GLY A 174 -18.24 -0.19 12.92
N MET A 175 -18.08 0.35 11.70
CA MET A 175 -19.00 1.37 11.17
C MET A 175 -20.22 0.79 10.44
N GLY A 176 -20.18 -0.51 10.07
CA GLY A 176 -21.29 -1.17 9.37
C GLY A 176 -21.55 -0.64 7.95
N THR A 177 -20.66 0.19 7.40
CA THR A 177 -20.74 0.80 6.07
C THR A 177 -19.34 1.00 5.48
N THR A 178 -19.27 1.32 4.18
CA THR A 178 -18.04 1.77 3.54
C THR A 178 -17.74 3.24 3.91
N VAL A 179 -16.59 3.76 3.49
CA VAL A 179 -16.20 5.15 3.79
C VAL A 179 -17.05 6.21 3.07
N LYS A 180 -17.65 5.89 1.91
CA LYS A 180 -18.41 6.85 1.09
C LYS A 180 -19.62 7.48 1.80
N PRO A 181 -20.50 6.73 2.47
CA PRO A 181 -21.59 7.33 3.26
C PRO A 181 -21.09 8.24 4.38
N ILE A 182 -19.93 7.93 4.98
CA ILE A 182 -19.32 8.78 6.01
C ILE A 182 -18.86 10.10 5.38
N LYS A 183 -18.17 10.03 4.24
CA LYS A 183 -17.78 11.25 3.50
C LYS A 183 -18.97 12.10 3.12
N LYS A 184 -20.03 11.47 2.57
CA LYS A 184 -21.28 12.17 2.23
C LYS A 184 -21.88 12.88 3.43
N LEU A 185 -21.86 12.24 4.63
CA LEU A 185 -22.33 12.87 5.87
C LEU A 185 -21.48 14.07 6.28
N VAL A 186 -20.16 13.98 6.18
CA VAL A 186 -19.26 15.10 6.45
C VAL A 186 -19.48 16.24 5.46
N ASP A 187 -19.49 15.93 4.16
CA ASP A 187 -19.68 16.90 3.07
C ASP A 187 -21.04 17.60 3.14
N SER A 188 -22.09 16.94 3.68
CA SER A 188 -23.39 17.53 3.89
C SER A 188 -23.41 18.66 4.93
N GLY A 189 -22.36 18.76 5.78
CA GLY A 189 -22.29 19.73 6.87
C GLY A 189 -23.25 19.49 8.04
N MET A 190 -23.97 18.37 8.06
CA MET A 190 -24.94 18.05 9.13
C MET A 190 -24.29 17.87 10.48
N LEU A 191 -23.04 17.42 10.54
CA LEU A 191 -22.26 17.31 11.78
C LEU A 191 -21.75 18.66 12.28
N GLY A 192 -21.73 19.68 11.43
CA GLY A 192 -21.07 20.96 11.69
C GLY A 192 -19.55 20.87 11.53
N TRP A 193 -18.82 21.91 11.95
CA TRP A 193 -17.36 21.98 11.85
C TRP A 193 -16.79 22.85 12.98
N PRO A 194 -15.59 22.61 13.55
CA PRO A 194 -14.68 21.51 13.20
C PRO A 194 -15.14 20.14 13.75
N LEU A 195 -14.54 19.08 13.22
CA LEU A 195 -14.84 17.69 13.60
C LEU A 195 -13.73 17.09 14.44
N LYS A 196 -14.11 16.21 15.37
CA LYS A 196 -13.23 15.37 16.14
C LYS A 196 -13.50 13.91 15.78
N VAL A 197 -12.47 13.17 15.35
CA VAL A 197 -12.56 11.75 15.01
C VAL A 197 -11.77 10.94 16.02
N THR A 198 -12.42 10.00 16.69
CA THR A 198 -11.79 9.14 17.71
C THR A 198 -11.69 7.70 17.23
N VAL A 199 -10.46 7.18 17.18
CA VAL A 199 -10.13 5.80 16.83
C VAL A 199 -9.78 5.06 18.11
N SER A 200 -10.63 4.11 18.52
CA SER A 200 -10.45 3.32 19.75
C SER A 200 -10.99 1.90 19.58
N LYS A 201 -10.73 1.02 20.54
CA LYS A 201 -11.30 -0.33 20.54
C LYS A 201 -12.85 -0.32 20.53
N HIS A 202 -13.49 0.72 21.04
CA HIS A 202 -14.96 0.86 21.06
C HIS A 202 -15.52 1.38 19.73
N THR A 203 -14.67 1.95 18.87
CA THR A 203 -15.04 2.31 17.51
C THR A 203 -14.64 1.24 16.50
N GLY A 204 -14.24 0.05 16.96
CA GLY A 204 -13.97 -1.13 16.14
C GLY A 204 -12.52 -1.30 15.72
N TYR A 205 -11.58 -0.66 16.41
CA TYR A 205 -10.17 -0.65 16.01
C TYR A 205 -9.28 -1.38 17.03
N ASP A 206 -8.35 -2.19 16.49
CA ASP A 206 -7.29 -2.87 17.25
C ASP A 206 -5.94 -2.25 16.93
N TRP A 207 -5.28 -1.65 17.92
CA TRP A 207 -3.97 -1.03 17.78
C TRP A 207 -2.82 -2.03 17.79
N LYS A 208 -3.08 -3.32 18.01
CA LYS A 208 -2.09 -4.39 18.00
C LYS A 208 -0.88 -4.09 18.89
N PHE A 209 -1.13 -3.71 20.14
CA PHE A 209 -0.07 -3.42 21.13
C PHE A 209 0.81 -4.63 21.48
N TYR A 210 0.54 -5.81 20.94
CA TYR A 210 1.44 -6.95 21.00
C TYR A 210 2.64 -6.81 20.04
N TRP A 211 2.63 -5.86 19.08
CA TRP A 211 3.78 -5.49 18.26
C TRP A 211 4.70 -4.53 19.00
N VAL A 212 5.24 -4.97 20.16
CA VAL A 212 6.24 -4.23 20.94
C VAL A 212 7.60 -4.91 20.83
N GLY A 213 8.67 -4.12 20.91
CA GLY A 213 10.04 -4.65 20.94
C GLY A 213 10.44 -5.15 22.32
N LYS A 214 11.56 -5.84 22.35
CA LYS A 214 12.25 -6.21 23.59
C LYS A 214 13.41 -5.25 23.81
N ASP A 215 13.57 -4.78 25.04
CA ASP A 215 14.61 -3.80 25.42
C ASP A 215 16.02 -4.40 25.29
N HIS A 216 16.13 -5.72 25.42
CA HIS A 216 17.38 -6.45 25.30
C HIS A 216 17.24 -7.68 24.41
N LEU A 217 18.17 -7.82 23.47
CA LEU A 217 18.25 -8.97 22.55
C LEU A 217 19.69 -9.46 22.47
N GLU A 218 19.93 -10.70 22.91
CA GLU A 218 21.20 -11.37 22.73
C GLU A 218 21.46 -11.69 21.25
N PRO A 219 22.69 -11.48 20.76
CA PRO A 219 23.07 -11.88 19.41
C PRO A 219 22.88 -13.38 19.20
N GLN A 220 22.39 -13.74 18.01
CA GLN A 220 22.19 -15.13 17.59
C GLN A 220 22.89 -15.39 16.25
N PRO A 221 23.23 -16.65 15.93
CA PRO A 221 23.71 -16.99 14.59
C PRO A 221 22.65 -16.65 13.52
N VAL A 222 23.08 -16.09 12.39
CA VAL A 222 22.20 -15.87 11.23
C VAL A 222 21.84 -17.23 10.65
N PRO A 223 20.54 -17.53 10.40
CA PRO A 223 20.12 -18.74 9.71
C PRO A 223 20.72 -18.80 8.29
N PRO A 224 21.15 -19.96 7.81
CA PRO A 224 21.80 -20.08 6.49
C PRO A 224 20.90 -19.72 5.30
N GLU A 225 19.58 -19.79 5.48
CA GLU A 225 18.60 -19.43 4.46
C GLU A 225 18.34 -17.93 4.34
N LEU A 226 18.76 -17.10 5.32
CA LEU A 226 18.49 -15.67 5.37
C LEU A 226 19.73 -14.85 5.02
N ASP A 227 19.69 -14.07 3.95
CA ASP A 227 20.65 -12.98 3.76
C ASP A 227 20.26 -11.81 4.69
N TYR A 228 20.79 -11.86 5.92
CA TYR A 228 20.49 -10.85 6.92
C TYR A 228 21.02 -9.47 6.57
N ASN A 229 22.14 -9.38 5.84
CA ASN A 229 22.69 -8.11 5.39
C ASN A 229 21.77 -7.42 4.37
N ALA A 230 21.24 -8.19 3.43
CA ALA A 230 20.23 -7.73 2.49
C ALA A 230 18.90 -7.42 3.19
N TRP A 231 18.51 -8.21 4.21
CA TRP A 231 17.32 -7.93 5.00
C TRP A 231 17.41 -6.58 5.74
N LEU A 232 18.56 -6.28 6.37
CA LEU A 232 18.81 -4.98 7.03
C LEU A 232 18.75 -3.81 6.04
N GLY A 233 19.31 -3.97 4.85
CA GLY A 233 19.30 -2.93 3.82
C GLY A 233 19.75 -1.56 4.32
N PRO A 234 18.90 -0.51 4.19
CA PRO A 234 19.21 0.84 4.61
C PRO A 234 19.23 1.05 6.13
N ALA A 235 18.65 0.12 6.90
CA ALA A 235 18.61 0.24 8.36
C ALA A 235 20.01 0.12 8.98
N PRO A 236 20.26 0.74 10.15
CA PRO A 236 21.52 0.59 10.88
C PRO A 236 21.84 -0.85 11.19
N TYR A 237 23.11 -1.21 11.18
CA TYR A 237 23.51 -2.56 11.54
C TYR A 237 23.19 -2.85 13.02
N LYS A 238 22.48 -3.96 13.22
CA LYS A 238 22.24 -4.59 14.53
C LYS A 238 22.59 -6.05 14.44
N PRO A 239 23.17 -6.68 15.48
CA PRO A 239 23.37 -8.12 15.51
C PRO A 239 22.05 -8.85 15.27
N TYR A 240 22.13 -9.99 14.58
CA TYR A 240 20.95 -10.80 14.33
C TYR A 240 20.34 -11.33 15.64
N ASN A 241 19.03 -11.27 15.68
CA ASN A 241 18.19 -11.97 16.63
C ASN A 241 16.86 -12.28 15.94
N ALA A 242 16.32 -13.48 16.11
CA ALA A 242 15.08 -13.91 15.49
C ALA A 242 13.88 -12.98 15.78
N HIS A 243 13.90 -12.29 16.92
CA HIS A 243 12.86 -11.30 17.26
C HIS A 243 12.97 -9.98 16.49
N ARG A 244 14.09 -9.71 15.79
CA ARG A 244 14.25 -8.51 14.96
C ARG A 244 13.73 -8.66 13.53
N VAL A 245 13.49 -9.89 13.07
CA VAL A 245 13.14 -10.18 11.68
C VAL A 245 11.72 -10.70 11.54
N HIS A 246 11.27 -10.84 10.29
CA HIS A 246 9.94 -11.34 9.95
C HIS A 246 8.82 -10.53 10.64
N GLN A 247 7.86 -11.17 11.29
CA GLN A 247 6.70 -10.47 11.86
C GLN A 247 7.04 -9.52 13.01
N THR A 248 8.02 -9.89 13.85
CA THR A 248 8.37 -9.16 15.07
C THR A 248 9.26 -7.94 14.84
N PHE A 249 9.77 -7.73 13.63
CA PHE A 249 10.47 -6.49 13.26
C PHE A 249 9.66 -5.23 13.59
N ARG A 250 8.34 -5.36 13.62
CA ARG A 250 7.41 -4.25 13.94
C ARG A 250 7.70 -3.58 15.28
N GLY A 251 8.27 -4.30 16.21
CA GLY A 251 8.64 -3.78 17.53
C GLY A 251 9.91 -2.93 17.58
N TYR A 252 10.52 -2.54 16.46
CA TYR A 252 11.80 -1.82 16.46
C TYR A 252 11.79 -0.60 15.56
N TRP A 253 12.27 0.53 16.11
CA TRP A 253 12.28 1.84 15.45
C TRP A 253 13.05 1.90 14.13
N ASP A 254 14.05 1.04 13.96
CA ASP A 254 14.85 1.00 12.73
C ASP A 254 14.12 0.36 11.55
N TYR A 255 13.02 -0.36 11.78
CA TYR A 255 12.30 -1.13 10.75
C TYR A 255 10.84 -0.75 10.60
N ASP A 256 10.18 -0.35 11.70
CA ASP A 256 8.75 -0.05 11.74
C ASP A 256 8.45 0.84 12.96
N GLY A 257 7.19 0.93 13.40
CA GLY A 257 6.71 1.76 14.51
C GLY A 257 5.63 1.11 15.37
N GLY A 258 5.70 -0.23 15.52
CA GLY A 258 4.75 -0.99 16.35
C GLY A 258 3.32 -0.96 15.82
N GLY A 259 2.37 -0.99 16.74
CA GLY A 259 0.93 -1.00 16.40
C GLY A 259 0.47 0.26 15.67
N LEU A 260 1.09 1.42 15.94
CA LEU A 260 0.77 2.66 15.22
C LEU A 260 1.17 2.58 13.74
N SER A 261 2.35 2.09 13.44
CA SER A 261 2.81 1.94 12.05
C SER A 261 2.07 0.80 11.34
N ASP A 262 1.90 -0.36 11.99
CA ASP A 262 1.21 -1.51 11.38
C ASP A 262 -0.26 -1.21 11.03
N MET A 263 -0.98 -0.49 11.89
CA MET A 263 -2.43 -0.25 11.69
C MET A 263 -2.79 1.20 11.37
N GLY A 264 -1.94 2.18 11.76
CA GLY A 264 -2.31 3.59 11.71
C GLY A 264 -2.75 4.06 10.33
N GLN A 265 -2.02 3.74 9.28
CA GLN A 265 -2.38 4.21 7.94
C GLN A 265 -3.70 3.60 7.42
N HIS A 266 -4.07 2.38 7.84
CA HIS A 266 -5.38 1.81 7.52
C HIS A 266 -6.54 2.63 8.05
N TYR A 267 -6.37 3.21 9.25
CA TYR A 267 -7.43 3.99 9.91
C TYR A 267 -7.36 5.47 9.56
N ILE A 268 -6.17 6.02 9.43
CA ILE A 268 -5.93 7.45 9.20
C ILE A 268 -6.28 7.85 7.76
N ASP A 269 -5.93 7.02 6.77
CA ASP A 269 -6.19 7.34 5.37
C ASP A 269 -7.68 7.61 5.08
N PRO A 270 -8.64 6.73 5.44
CA PRO A 270 -10.04 7.03 5.21
C PRO A 270 -10.54 8.24 6.01
N ILE A 271 -9.92 8.55 7.17
CA ILE A 271 -10.24 9.78 7.93
C ILE A 271 -9.81 11.02 7.15
N GLN A 272 -8.60 11.03 6.59
CA GLN A 272 -8.12 12.08 5.70
C GLN A 272 -9.10 12.31 4.54
N TYR A 273 -9.51 11.24 3.88
CA TYR A 273 -10.45 11.27 2.77
C TYR A 273 -11.80 11.89 3.15
N PHE A 274 -12.48 11.40 4.19
CA PHE A 274 -13.78 11.94 4.51
C PHE A 274 -13.73 13.32 5.16
N LEU A 275 -12.64 13.71 5.79
CA LEU A 275 -12.41 15.07 6.27
C LEU A 275 -11.99 16.05 5.15
N GLY A 276 -11.75 15.58 3.92
CA GLY A 276 -11.25 16.40 2.82
C GLY A 276 -9.84 16.93 3.08
N LYS A 277 -8.96 16.11 3.68
CA LYS A 277 -7.60 16.48 4.09
C LYS A 277 -6.49 15.77 3.30
N ASP A 278 -6.81 15.20 2.15
CA ASP A 278 -5.89 14.41 1.33
C ASP A 278 -4.65 15.20 0.85
N ASP A 279 -4.70 16.53 0.88
CA ASP A 279 -3.64 17.44 0.42
C ASP A 279 -2.84 18.11 1.55
N THR A 280 -3.19 17.86 2.82
CA THR A 280 -2.57 18.53 3.97
C THR A 280 -2.24 17.57 5.12
N ASN A 281 -1.65 18.12 6.17
CA ASN A 281 -1.30 17.40 7.40
C ASN A 281 -1.69 18.22 8.64
N PRO A 282 -1.77 17.58 9.85
CA PRO A 282 -1.93 18.28 11.10
C PRO A 282 -0.79 19.30 11.35
N ILE A 283 -1.10 20.38 12.07
CA ILE A 283 -0.11 21.39 12.50
C ILE A 283 0.50 21.07 13.87
N SER A 284 -0.07 20.13 14.60
CA SER A 284 0.49 19.69 15.87
C SER A 284 0.11 18.26 16.21
N VAL A 285 0.94 17.62 17.01
CA VAL A 285 0.68 16.31 17.62
C VAL A 285 0.99 16.36 19.11
N GLU A 286 0.11 15.81 19.91
CA GLU A 286 0.27 15.61 21.36
C GLU A 286 0.28 14.12 21.65
N VAL A 287 1.19 13.68 22.52
CA VAL A 287 1.32 12.27 22.89
C VAL A 287 1.25 12.08 24.41
N ASP A 288 0.49 11.07 24.82
CA ASP A 288 0.50 10.51 26.17
C ASP A 288 0.93 9.04 26.06
N ALA A 289 2.15 8.78 26.52
CA ALA A 289 2.79 7.48 26.44
C ALA A 289 3.80 7.30 27.58
N PRO A 290 4.14 6.07 27.98
CA PRO A 290 5.36 5.83 28.75
C PRO A 290 6.58 6.27 27.94
N GLN A 291 7.69 6.52 28.64
CA GLN A 291 8.98 6.75 27.97
C GLN A 291 9.32 5.57 27.07
N GLN A 292 9.63 5.86 25.83
CA GLN A 292 9.99 4.82 24.87
C GLN A 292 11.45 4.42 25.01
N HIS A 293 11.73 3.15 24.75
CA HIS A 293 13.10 2.66 24.66
C HIS A 293 13.77 3.16 23.37
N THR A 294 15.09 3.32 23.36
CA THR A 294 15.83 3.87 22.22
C THR A 294 15.82 2.99 20.98
N ASP A 295 15.65 1.67 21.14
CA ASP A 295 15.62 0.68 20.06
C ASP A 295 14.23 0.05 19.89
N ALA A 296 13.56 -0.27 21.00
CA ALA A 296 12.28 -0.97 21.02
C ALA A 296 11.08 -0.02 21.07
N VAL A 297 10.09 -0.30 20.24
CA VAL A 297 8.80 0.40 20.27
C VAL A 297 7.97 -0.14 21.44
N GLY A 298 7.42 0.76 22.25
CA GLY A 298 6.53 0.44 23.36
C GLY A 298 5.05 0.74 23.04
N ILE A 299 4.24 0.67 24.09
CA ILE A 299 2.83 1.06 24.05
C ILE A 299 2.66 2.57 24.21
N TRP A 300 1.48 3.07 23.87
CA TRP A 300 1.05 4.45 24.12
C TRP A 300 -0.41 4.48 24.59
N ARG A 301 -0.82 5.57 25.24
CA ARG A 301 -2.18 5.74 25.77
C ARG A 301 -3.05 6.58 24.84
N ARG A 302 -2.50 7.71 24.34
CA ARG A 302 -3.26 8.63 23.49
C ARG A 302 -2.34 9.43 22.59
N ILE A 303 -2.79 9.64 21.35
CA ILE A 303 -2.15 10.55 20.40
C ILE A 303 -3.24 11.44 19.83
N THR A 304 -3.03 12.76 19.86
CA THR A 304 -3.99 13.74 19.33
C THR A 304 -3.32 14.57 18.27
N TYR A 305 -3.86 14.55 17.07
CA TYR A 305 -3.44 15.40 15.96
C TYR A 305 -4.45 16.53 15.80
N THR A 306 -3.96 17.77 15.60
CA THR A 306 -4.80 18.94 15.39
C THR A 306 -4.45 19.61 14.07
N TYR A 307 -5.47 19.87 13.24
CA TYR A 307 -5.35 20.61 11.98
C TYR A 307 -5.53 22.11 12.18
N ALA A 308 -5.10 22.90 11.21
CA ALA A 308 -5.17 24.37 11.27
C ALA A 308 -6.61 24.91 11.41
N ASP A 309 -7.60 24.18 10.92
CA ASP A 309 -9.03 24.53 11.03
C ASP A 309 -9.73 24.00 12.29
N GLY A 310 -8.96 23.44 13.21
CA GLY A 310 -9.46 22.92 14.49
C GLY A 310 -9.97 21.49 14.46
N CYS A 311 -9.99 20.82 13.29
CA CYS A 311 -10.28 19.38 13.25
C CYS A 311 -9.23 18.58 14.00
N GLN A 312 -9.67 17.48 14.63
CA GLN A 312 -8.79 16.61 15.39
C GLN A 312 -8.96 15.14 14.99
N ILE A 313 -7.83 14.42 14.95
CA ILE A 313 -7.80 12.95 14.95
C ILE A 313 -7.22 12.50 16.28
N ILE A 314 -7.97 11.67 17.01
CA ILE A 314 -7.59 11.16 18.31
C ILE A 314 -7.45 9.65 18.20
N LEU A 315 -6.25 9.16 18.47
CA LEU A 315 -5.96 7.75 18.60
C LEU A 315 -6.01 7.42 20.10
N ASP A 316 -7.02 6.68 20.53
CA ASP A 316 -7.20 6.29 21.93
C ASP A 316 -6.79 4.82 22.12
N GLY A 317 -5.58 4.61 22.65
CA GLY A 317 -5.01 3.31 22.92
C GLY A 317 -5.60 2.61 24.15
N GLU A 318 -6.16 3.36 25.10
CA GLU A 318 -6.75 2.79 26.32
C GLU A 318 -8.22 2.41 26.13
N GLY A 319 -8.96 3.21 25.36
CA GLY A 319 -10.40 2.99 25.13
C GLY A 319 -11.19 2.96 26.42
N LYS A 320 -11.03 3.97 27.28
CA LYS A 320 -11.74 4.05 28.57
C LYS A 320 -13.22 4.36 28.41
N ASP A 321 -13.58 5.18 27.43
CA ASP A 321 -14.96 5.57 27.15
C ASP A 321 -15.63 4.62 26.15
N ALA A 322 -16.53 3.79 26.66
CA ALA A 322 -17.27 2.83 25.83
C ALA A 322 -18.33 3.51 24.93
N ASN A 323 -18.71 4.75 25.22
CA ASN A 323 -19.73 5.50 24.49
C ASN A 323 -19.13 6.60 23.61
N VAL A 324 -17.82 6.60 23.39
CA VAL A 324 -17.17 7.61 22.57
C VAL A 324 -17.73 7.59 21.15
N PRO A 325 -18.15 8.73 20.58
CA PRO A 325 -18.52 8.80 19.17
C PRO A 325 -17.29 8.59 18.29
N TYR A 326 -17.50 7.98 17.13
CA TYR A 326 -16.46 7.91 16.11
C TYR A 326 -16.17 9.30 15.52
N ILE A 327 -17.22 10.06 15.18
CA ILE A 327 -17.11 11.46 14.76
C ILE A 327 -17.99 12.32 15.66
N GLU A 328 -17.43 13.40 16.19
CA GLU A 328 -18.13 14.40 16.97
C GLU A 328 -17.98 15.76 16.29
N GLY A 329 -19.08 16.40 16.01
CA GLY A 329 -19.15 17.77 15.53
C GLY A 329 -20.09 18.61 16.41
N PRO A 330 -20.09 19.95 16.23
CA PRO A 330 -20.92 20.84 17.05
C PRO A 330 -22.43 20.70 16.80
N LYS A 331 -22.85 20.00 15.74
CA LYS A 331 -24.26 19.82 15.36
C LYS A 331 -24.74 18.37 15.39
N GLY A 332 -23.83 17.39 15.60
CA GLY A 332 -24.20 15.99 15.63
C GLY A 332 -23.01 15.06 15.80
N LYS A 333 -23.32 13.81 16.10
CA LYS A 333 -22.34 12.74 16.37
C LYS A 333 -22.64 11.51 15.53
N LEU A 334 -21.58 10.80 15.12
CA LEU A 334 -21.66 9.50 14.47
C LEU A 334 -21.00 8.44 15.35
N TYR A 335 -21.71 7.34 15.57
CA TYR A 335 -21.28 6.21 16.38
C TYR A 335 -21.06 4.96 15.51
N PRO A 336 -20.42 3.91 16.05
CA PRO A 336 -20.33 2.60 15.40
C PRO A 336 -21.68 2.08 14.90
N GLY A 337 -21.66 1.34 13.79
CA GLY A 337 -22.88 0.86 13.12
C GLY A 337 -23.63 1.95 12.35
N PHE A 338 -22.96 3.06 11.99
CA PHE A 338 -23.53 4.23 11.29
C PHE A 338 -24.71 4.87 12.06
N LYS A 339 -24.72 4.78 13.39
CA LYS A 339 -25.75 5.37 14.26
C LYS A 339 -25.42 6.83 14.52
N SER A 340 -26.45 7.68 14.65
CA SER A 340 -26.27 9.11 14.89
C SER A 340 -27.35 9.64 15.84
N ASP A 341 -27.04 10.74 16.52
CA ASP A 341 -28.00 11.56 17.27
C ASP A 341 -28.78 12.53 16.36
N ILE A 342 -28.45 12.61 15.08
CA ILE A 342 -29.20 13.40 14.09
C ILE A 342 -30.49 12.65 13.72
N PRO A 343 -31.67 13.21 14.01
CA PRO A 343 -32.94 12.55 13.68
C PRO A 343 -33.10 12.35 12.16
N ASP A 344 -33.61 11.17 11.75
CA ASP A 344 -33.88 10.83 10.34
C ASP A 344 -32.64 10.96 9.43
N LEU A 345 -31.46 10.61 9.94
CA LEU A 345 -30.17 10.79 9.24
C LEU A 345 -30.23 10.26 7.81
N GLU A 346 -30.64 9.03 7.59
CA GLU A 346 -30.65 8.39 6.28
C GLU A 346 -31.52 9.15 5.27
N ARG A 347 -32.74 9.55 5.66
CA ARG A 347 -33.67 10.31 4.84
C ARG A 347 -33.11 11.69 4.48
N LYS A 348 -32.45 12.36 5.41
CA LYS A 348 -31.79 13.66 5.18
C LYS A 348 -30.59 13.51 4.28
N LEU A 349 -29.76 12.50 4.53
CA LEU A 349 -28.54 12.24 3.77
C LEU A 349 -28.83 11.86 2.32
N ALA A 350 -29.95 11.21 2.02
CA ALA A 350 -30.38 10.88 0.66
C ALA A 350 -30.59 12.11 -0.23
N GLN A 351 -30.76 13.31 0.36
CA GLN A 351 -30.94 14.57 -0.38
C GLN A 351 -29.62 15.20 -0.88
N PHE A 352 -28.49 14.72 -0.39
CA PHE A 352 -27.17 15.20 -0.79
C PHE A 352 -26.57 14.33 -1.90
N PRO A 353 -25.68 14.88 -2.74
CA PRO A 353 -25.00 14.10 -3.77
C PRO A 353 -24.05 13.08 -3.14
N ASP A 354 -23.80 11.98 -3.86
CA ASP A 354 -22.73 11.07 -3.51
C ASP A 354 -21.36 11.68 -3.82
N PRO A 355 -20.30 11.28 -3.10
CA PRO A 355 -18.94 11.68 -3.44
C PRO A 355 -18.59 11.29 -4.87
N ASP A 356 -17.72 12.08 -5.50
CA ASP A 356 -17.23 11.80 -6.85
C ASP A 356 -16.65 10.39 -6.96
N PRO A 357 -16.86 9.72 -8.11
CA PRO A 357 -16.32 8.40 -8.33
C PRO A 357 -14.79 8.43 -8.47
N GLU A 358 -14.11 7.48 -7.82
CA GLU A 358 -12.67 7.32 -7.91
C GLU A 358 -12.31 6.00 -8.62
N ILE A 359 -11.11 5.91 -9.21
CA ILE A 359 -10.57 4.67 -9.75
C ILE A 359 -10.03 3.83 -8.61
N VAL A 360 -10.71 2.73 -8.31
CA VAL A 360 -10.39 1.81 -7.21
C VAL A 360 -9.85 0.45 -7.68
N GLU A 361 -9.75 0.25 -9.01
CA GLU A 361 -9.08 -0.91 -9.62
C GLU A 361 -7.73 -0.48 -10.19
N PHE A 362 -6.64 -1.02 -9.62
CA PHE A 362 -5.30 -0.60 -10.01
C PHE A 362 -4.92 -0.99 -11.45
N SER A 363 -5.42 -2.14 -11.92
CA SER A 363 -5.25 -2.55 -13.32
C SER A 363 -5.91 -1.56 -14.30
N GLU A 364 -7.03 -0.95 -13.92
CA GLU A 364 -7.66 0.13 -14.70
C GLU A 364 -6.80 1.40 -14.68
N SER A 365 -6.29 1.81 -13.51
CA SER A 365 -5.39 2.96 -13.37
C SER A 365 -4.16 2.81 -14.27
N VAL A 366 -3.50 1.66 -14.24
CA VAL A 366 -2.33 1.37 -15.06
C VAL A 366 -2.64 1.46 -16.57
N ARG A 367 -3.75 0.86 -17.03
CA ARG A 367 -4.14 0.87 -18.45
C ARG A 367 -4.57 2.24 -18.94
N THR A 368 -5.33 2.97 -18.14
CA THR A 368 -5.90 4.26 -18.54
C THR A 368 -4.98 5.44 -18.25
N ARG A 369 -3.91 5.22 -17.47
CA ARG A 369 -3.01 6.25 -16.94
C ARG A 369 -3.75 7.32 -16.13
N LYS A 370 -4.91 6.98 -15.58
CA LYS A 370 -5.65 7.82 -14.65
C LYS A 370 -5.25 7.46 -13.22
N ARG A 371 -5.14 8.48 -12.38
CA ARG A 371 -4.67 8.35 -11.00
C ARG A 371 -5.56 7.41 -10.19
N PHE A 372 -4.94 6.52 -9.42
CA PHE A 372 -5.62 5.62 -8.48
C PHE A 372 -6.12 6.41 -7.27
N ALA A 373 -7.23 5.97 -6.65
CA ALA A 373 -7.86 6.65 -5.52
C ALA A 373 -6.89 6.90 -4.35
N LEU A 374 -6.08 5.92 -4.00
CA LEU A 374 -5.04 6.06 -2.98
C LEU A 374 -3.66 6.00 -3.65
N ASN A 375 -3.26 7.15 -4.18
CA ASN A 375 -2.05 7.36 -4.95
C ASN A 375 -0.86 7.81 -4.07
N GLU A 376 0.25 8.18 -4.70
CA GLU A 376 1.47 8.61 -4.03
C GLU A 376 1.32 9.87 -3.19
N GLU A 377 0.44 10.81 -3.60
CA GLU A 377 0.29 12.09 -2.90
C GLU A 377 -0.53 11.95 -1.63
N ASN A 378 -1.78 11.46 -1.74
CA ASN A 378 -2.64 11.30 -0.58
C ASN A 378 -2.15 10.14 0.33
N GLY A 379 -1.54 9.10 -0.24
CA GLY A 379 -0.86 8.06 0.52
C GLY A 379 0.31 8.61 1.35
N HIS A 380 1.12 9.50 0.78
CA HIS A 380 2.18 10.20 1.51
C HIS A 380 1.60 11.06 2.64
N ARG A 381 0.52 11.81 2.39
CA ARG A 381 -0.10 12.66 3.42
C ARG A 381 -0.65 11.85 4.59
N SER A 382 -1.32 10.73 4.33
CA SER A 382 -1.81 9.86 5.41
C SER A 382 -0.66 9.14 6.14
N CYS A 383 0.42 8.75 5.44
CA CYS A 383 1.63 8.18 6.04
C CYS A 383 2.36 9.19 6.94
N ASN A 384 2.40 10.47 6.55
CA ASN A 384 3.01 11.53 7.35
C ASN A 384 2.38 11.65 8.73
N ILE A 385 1.06 11.46 8.87
CA ILE A 385 0.39 11.50 10.17
C ILE A 385 0.92 10.39 11.08
N VAL A 386 1.10 9.19 10.54
CA VAL A 386 1.74 8.08 11.27
C VAL A 386 3.15 8.49 11.70
N ASN A 387 3.98 8.97 10.76
CA ASN A 387 5.38 9.34 11.01
C ASN A 387 5.52 10.53 12.00
N ILE A 388 4.62 11.52 11.95
CA ILE A 388 4.55 12.62 12.93
C ILE A 388 4.28 12.07 14.33
N GLY A 389 3.34 11.12 14.46
CA GLY A 389 3.04 10.44 15.73
C GLY A 389 4.22 9.62 16.25
N LEU A 390 4.88 8.86 15.36
CA LEU A 390 6.07 8.08 15.72
C LEU A 390 7.23 8.98 16.20
N ALA A 391 7.45 10.12 15.54
CA ALA A 391 8.45 11.09 15.98
C ALA A 391 8.14 11.63 17.38
N ALA A 392 6.89 12.01 17.64
CA ALA A 392 6.45 12.50 18.94
C ALA A 392 6.58 11.44 20.04
N LEU A 393 6.20 10.19 19.76
CA LEU A 393 6.36 9.05 20.68
C LEU A 393 7.85 8.81 20.99
N ARG A 394 8.70 8.74 19.96
CA ARG A 394 10.13 8.48 20.10
C ARG A 394 10.85 9.58 20.91
N LEU A 395 10.40 10.83 20.78
CA LEU A 395 10.95 11.97 21.53
C LEU A 395 10.24 12.19 22.89
N GLY A 396 9.12 11.51 23.15
CA GLY A 396 8.36 11.59 24.40
C GLY A 396 7.73 12.96 24.65
N ARG A 397 7.37 13.72 23.60
CA ARG A 397 6.82 15.06 23.73
C ARG A 397 5.96 15.49 22.55
N SER A 398 5.12 16.49 22.76
CA SER A 398 4.32 17.15 21.72
C SER A 398 5.22 17.88 20.72
N LEU A 399 4.78 17.91 19.45
CA LEU A 399 5.51 18.55 18.35
C LEU A 399 4.58 19.46 17.54
N LYS A 400 5.15 20.51 16.96
CA LYS A 400 4.50 21.37 15.95
C LYS A 400 5.04 21.04 14.57
N PHE A 401 4.18 21.04 13.57
CA PHE A 401 4.53 20.64 12.21
C PHE A 401 4.03 21.67 11.19
N ASP A 402 4.86 22.00 10.22
CA ASP A 402 4.51 22.82 9.06
C ASP A 402 4.04 21.89 7.92
N PRO A 403 2.74 21.83 7.60
CA PRO A 403 2.21 20.91 6.58
C PRO A 403 2.63 21.28 5.14
N VAL A 404 3.10 22.50 4.90
CA VAL A 404 3.57 22.97 3.59
C VAL A 404 5.02 22.55 3.38
N LYS A 405 5.91 22.91 4.31
CA LYS A 405 7.33 22.50 4.28
C LYS A 405 7.51 21.03 4.57
N GLN A 406 6.56 20.44 5.31
CA GLN A 406 6.61 19.10 5.87
C GLN A 406 7.85 18.92 6.77
N GLU A 407 7.95 19.81 7.74
CA GLU A 407 9.04 19.88 8.71
C GLU A 407 8.49 20.23 10.09
N PHE A 408 9.18 19.79 11.13
CA PHE A 408 8.84 20.18 12.49
C PHE A 408 9.34 21.61 12.77
N ILE A 409 8.46 22.44 13.35
CA ILE A 409 8.73 23.87 13.59
C ILE A 409 9.67 24.00 14.79
N ASP A 410 10.80 24.66 14.58
CA ASP A 410 11.82 24.98 15.60
C ASP A 410 12.30 23.74 16.40
N ASP A 411 12.37 22.58 15.75
CA ASP A 411 12.72 21.32 16.39
C ASP A 411 13.70 20.48 15.57
N GLU A 412 14.99 20.72 15.79
CA GLU A 412 16.07 20.04 15.07
C GLU A 412 16.09 18.52 15.36
N ALA A 413 15.80 18.11 16.61
CA ALA A 413 15.79 16.69 16.97
C ALA A 413 14.68 15.92 16.23
N ALA A 414 13.50 16.52 16.10
CA ALA A 414 12.42 15.95 15.33
C ALA A 414 12.72 15.97 13.82
N ASN A 415 13.33 17.04 13.31
CA ASN A 415 13.69 17.15 11.89
C ASN A 415 14.75 16.13 11.45
N ARG A 416 15.64 15.69 12.36
CA ARG A 416 16.57 14.58 12.09
C ARG A 416 15.86 13.25 11.83
N LEU A 417 14.63 13.06 12.33
CA LEU A 417 13.83 11.87 12.09
C LEU A 417 13.12 11.88 10.71
N ILE A 418 13.08 13.04 10.03
CA ILE A 418 12.54 13.16 8.67
C ILE A 418 13.43 12.44 7.66
N ASN A 419 14.75 12.63 7.78
CA ASN A 419 15.76 12.06 6.88
C ASN A 419 16.90 11.43 7.70
N PRO A 420 16.68 10.31 8.37
CA PRO A 420 17.75 9.63 9.08
C PRO A 420 18.82 9.13 8.09
N ILE A 421 20.07 9.07 8.58
CA ILE A 421 21.19 8.57 7.78
C ILE A 421 20.96 7.09 7.50
N MET A 422 20.97 6.72 6.23
CA MET A 422 20.90 5.33 5.80
C MET A 422 22.27 4.65 5.88
N ARG A 423 22.27 3.35 6.10
CA ARG A 423 23.50 2.54 6.07
C ARG A 423 24.05 2.47 4.65
N ALA A 424 25.34 2.76 4.48
CA ALA A 424 26.01 2.62 3.18
C ALA A 424 25.91 1.19 2.63
N PRO A 425 25.73 0.98 1.32
CA PRO A 425 25.76 1.99 0.26
C PRO A 425 24.39 2.63 -0.08
N PHE A 426 23.38 2.45 0.77
CA PHE A 426 22.02 2.88 0.49
C PHE A 426 21.85 4.41 0.63
N SER A 427 21.07 4.96 -0.27
CA SER A 427 20.59 6.36 -0.29
C SER A 427 19.29 6.45 -1.10
N ILE A 428 18.50 7.49 -0.88
CA ILE A 428 17.23 7.71 -1.57
C ILE A 428 17.16 9.12 -2.17
#